data_7c355df6a2e8a6ba1e1a0a82d10a4d65
#
_entry.id   7c355df6a2e8a6ba1e1a0a82d10a4d65
#
_cell.length_a   1.000
_cell.length_b   1.000
_cell.length_c   1.000
_cell.angle_alpha   90.00
_cell.angle_beta   90.00
_cell.angle_gamma   90.00
#
_symmetry.space_group_name_H-M   'P 1'
#
loop_
_entity.id
_entity.type
_entity.pdbx_description
1 polymer ?
#
loop_
_entity_poly.entity_id
_entity_poly.type
_entity_poly.pdbx_seq_one_letter_code
_entity_poly.pdbx_strand_id
1 'polypeptide(L)'
;LQVPGFPNLFTLVGPHNSATFCNIPRCIEQNVDWVSGLLAYAKERGITRIEASEKAADEWTEHVHAAAGRMLFSKVNSWFTGVNRNQPGHDQRRVLLYAGGAPAHRQRCDEVARDGYPGFLLR
;
A
#
# COMPACT_ATOMS: atom_id res chain seq x y z
N LEU A 1 2.34 1.87 0.26
CA LEU A 1 3.80 1.96 0.23
C LEU A 1 4.41 2.66 1.46
N GLN A 2 3.62 3.38 2.25
CA GLN A 2 4.00 3.98 3.53
C GLN A 2 2.95 3.72 4.61
N VAL A 3 3.37 3.85 5.86
CA VAL A 3 2.52 3.77 7.05
C VAL A 3 2.61 5.12 7.78
N PRO A 4 1.50 5.73 8.20
CA PRO A 4 1.52 6.94 9.03
C PRO A 4 2.36 6.75 10.30
N GLY A 5 3.01 7.81 10.76
CA GLY A 5 3.90 7.76 11.93
C GLY A 5 5.34 7.30 11.63
N PHE A 6 5.62 6.85 10.41
CA PHE A 6 6.96 6.40 10.00
C PHE A 6 7.45 7.18 8.76
N PRO A 7 7.86 8.44 8.94
CA PRO A 7 8.34 9.26 7.83
C PRO A 7 9.58 8.66 7.17
N ASN A 8 9.67 8.82 5.86
CA ASN A 8 10.75 8.31 5.02
C ASN A 8 10.94 6.78 5.02
N LEU A 9 10.01 6.02 5.62
CA LEU A 9 10.00 4.56 5.57
C LEU A 9 9.06 4.09 4.44
N PHE A 10 9.60 3.40 3.45
CA PHE A 10 8.83 2.81 2.36
C PHE A 10 8.82 1.29 2.46
N THR A 11 7.64 0.69 2.26
CA THR A 11 7.48 -0.77 2.17
C THR A 11 7.27 -1.15 0.71
N LEU A 12 8.20 -1.91 0.13
CA LEU A 12 8.03 -2.48 -1.19
C LEU A 12 7.34 -3.83 -1.05
N VAL A 13 6.26 -4.01 -1.81
CA VAL A 13 5.46 -5.27 -1.75
C VAL A 13 4.95 -5.59 -0.33
N GLY A 14 4.74 -4.56 0.48
CA GLY A 14 4.20 -4.68 1.83
C GLY A 14 2.68 -4.92 1.86
N PRO A 15 2.06 -4.87 3.04
CA PRO A 15 0.61 -4.98 3.20
C PRO A 15 -0.14 -4.00 2.30
N HIS A 16 -1.33 -4.40 1.85
CA HIS A 16 -2.20 -3.64 0.94
C HIS A 16 -1.60 -3.39 -0.46
N ASN A 17 -0.56 -4.14 -0.84
CA ASN A 17 -0.01 -4.16 -2.19
C ASN A 17 -0.64 -5.28 -3.02
N SER A 18 -0.51 -5.21 -4.35
CA SER A 18 -1.10 -6.19 -5.28
C SER A 18 -0.21 -7.39 -5.60
N ALA A 19 0.95 -7.51 -4.99
CA ALA A 19 2.00 -8.46 -5.36
C ALA A 19 1.58 -9.94 -5.38
N THR A 20 0.62 -10.32 -4.56
CA THR A 20 0.13 -11.71 -4.51
C THR A 20 -0.60 -12.14 -5.77
N PHE A 21 -1.14 -11.20 -6.54
CA PHE A 21 -1.89 -11.43 -7.78
C PHE A 21 -1.12 -11.02 -9.03
N CYS A 22 0.19 -10.84 -8.94
CA CYS A 22 1.03 -10.49 -10.06
C CYS A 22 2.38 -11.22 -10.01
N ASN A 23 3.16 -11.07 -11.06
CA ASN A 23 4.57 -11.45 -11.03
C ASN A 23 5.30 -10.54 -10.04
N ILE A 24 5.75 -11.09 -8.90
CA ILE A 24 6.33 -10.33 -7.80
C ILE A 24 7.50 -9.43 -8.23
N PRO A 25 8.51 -9.89 -9.01
CA PRO A 25 9.57 -9.03 -9.51
C PRO A 25 9.06 -7.80 -10.25
N ARG A 26 8.06 -7.94 -11.12
CA ARG A 26 7.47 -6.80 -11.85
C ARG A 26 6.74 -5.81 -10.92
N CYS A 27 6.09 -6.31 -9.87
CA CYS A 27 5.48 -5.44 -8.88
C CYS A 27 6.52 -4.71 -8.02
N ILE A 28 7.65 -5.35 -7.73
CA ILE A 28 8.78 -4.69 -7.05
C ILE A 28 9.34 -3.57 -7.92
N GLU A 29 9.63 -3.83 -9.19
CA GLU A 29 10.12 -2.83 -10.14
C GLU A 29 9.19 -1.62 -10.20
N GLN A 30 7.89 -1.84 -10.35
CA GLN A 30 6.90 -0.75 -10.36
C GLN A 30 6.90 0.06 -9.05
N ASN A 31 7.05 -0.59 -7.90
CA ASN A 31 7.13 0.11 -6.62
C ASN A 31 8.42 0.92 -6.50
N VAL A 32 9.55 0.36 -6.95
CA VAL A 32 10.86 1.05 -6.95
C VAL A 32 10.81 2.28 -7.85
N ASP A 33 10.30 2.15 -9.06
CA ASP A 33 10.17 3.25 -10.01
C ASP A 33 9.32 4.39 -9.41
N TRP A 34 8.18 4.03 -8.81
CA TRP A 34 7.28 5.01 -8.20
C TRP A 34 7.93 5.72 -7.00
N VAL A 35 8.58 4.98 -6.11
CA VAL A 35 9.29 5.57 -4.95
C VAL A 35 10.46 6.44 -5.42
N SER A 36 11.20 5.99 -6.44
CA SER A 36 12.29 6.78 -7.02
C SER A 36 11.79 8.10 -7.61
N GLY A 37 10.64 8.07 -8.28
CA GLY A 37 9.97 9.29 -8.78
C GLY A 37 9.57 10.24 -7.65
N LEU A 38 9.01 9.72 -6.55
CA LEU A 38 8.66 10.52 -5.37
C LEU A 38 9.91 11.14 -4.71
N LEU A 39 11.00 10.39 -4.61
CA LEU A 39 12.25 10.91 -4.06
C LEU A 39 12.87 11.99 -4.95
N ALA A 40 12.81 11.83 -6.27
CA ALA A 40 13.24 12.87 -7.23
C ALA A 40 12.40 14.13 -7.08
N TYR A 41 11.07 13.98 -7.04
CA TYR A 41 10.13 15.07 -6.80
C TYR A 41 10.42 15.83 -5.50
N ALA A 42 10.69 15.10 -4.42
CA ALA A 42 11.02 15.67 -3.12
C ALA A 42 12.35 16.42 -3.16
N LYS A 43 13.39 15.83 -3.78
CA LYS A 43 14.71 16.46 -3.92
C LYS A 43 14.65 17.78 -4.67
N GLU A 44 13.92 17.85 -5.77
CA GLU A 44 13.74 19.06 -6.58
C GLU A 44 13.08 20.21 -5.80
N ARG A 45 12.29 19.88 -4.77
CA ARG A 45 11.52 20.84 -3.95
C ARG A 45 12.10 21.08 -2.56
N GLY A 46 13.26 20.51 -2.26
CA GLY A 46 13.88 20.64 -0.94
C GLY A 46 13.09 19.94 0.17
N ILE A 47 12.23 18.99 -0.15
CA ILE A 47 11.45 18.21 0.80
C ILE A 47 12.36 17.16 1.42
N THR A 48 12.40 17.11 2.75
CA THR A 48 13.24 16.18 3.51
C THR A 48 12.45 15.16 4.30
N ARG A 49 11.13 15.37 4.44
CA ARG A 49 10.23 14.49 5.18
C ARG A 49 9.03 14.14 4.32
N ILE A 50 8.84 12.87 4.07
CA ILE A 50 7.74 12.28 3.31
C ILE A 50 7.00 11.34 4.25
N GLU A 51 5.72 11.56 4.47
CA GLU A 51 4.91 10.75 5.38
C GLU A 51 3.49 10.61 4.83
N ALA A 52 2.95 9.41 4.84
CA ALA A 52 1.54 9.21 4.50
C ALA A 52 0.63 9.85 5.57
N SER A 53 -0.41 10.56 5.14
CA SER A 53 -1.42 11.06 6.07
C SER A 53 -2.31 9.92 6.58
N GLU A 54 -2.77 10.01 7.83
CA GLU A 54 -3.72 9.03 8.40
C GLU A 54 -4.97 8.90 7.53
N LYS A 55 -5.54 10.03 7.13
CA LYS A 55 -6.72 10.05 6.26
C LYS A 55 -6.53 9.24 4.98
N ALA A 56 -5.42 9.44 4.27
CA ALA A 56 -5.15 8.71 3.03
C ALA A 56 -4.91 7.21 3.27
N ALA A 57 -4.30 6.86 4.40
CA ALA A 57 -4.10 5.47 4.79
C ALA A 57 -5.43 4.77 5.13
N ASP A 58 -6.33 5.45 5.81
CA ASP A 58 -7.67 4.94 6.14
C ASP A 58 -8.51 4.75 4.87
N GLU A 59 -8.57 5.75 4.00
CA GLU A 59 -9.27 5.67 2.71
C GLU A 59 -8.74 4.50 1.85
N TRP A 60 -7.42 4.30 1.82
CA TRP A 60 -6.82 3.17 1.12
C TRP A 60 -7.18 1.83 1.77
N THR A 61 -7.17 1.76 3.09
CA THR A 61 -7.56 0.56 3.84
C THR A 61 -9.01 0.17 3.55
N GLU A 62 -9.94 1.14 3.57
CA GLU A 62 -11.35 0.91 3.21
C GLU A 62 -11.49 0.40 1.77
N HIS A 63 -10.76 1.00 0.83
CA HIS A 63 -10.76 0.56 -0.57
C HIS A 63 -10.24 -0.88 -0.71
N VAL A 64 -9.18 -1.24 -0.01
CA VAL A 64 -8.62 -2.61 0.00
C VAL A 64 -9.62 -3.61 0.56
N HIS A 65 -10.31 -3.28 1.66
CA HIS A 65 -11.34 -4.11 2.25
C HIS A 65 -12.54 -4.29 1.32
N ALA A 66 -12.99 -3.23 0.66
CA ALA A 66 -14.08 -3.29 -0.31
C ALA A 66 -13.74 -4.18 -1.52
N ALA A 67 -12.52 -4.08 -2.04
CA ALA A 67 -12.04 -4.93 -3.13
C ALA A 67 -11.98 -6.40 -2.72
N ALA A 68 -11.54 -6.71 -1.50
CA ALA A 68 -11.44 -8.07 -0.98
C ALA A 68 -12.79 -8.69 -0.63
N GLY A 69 -13.81 -7.89 -0.32
CA GLY A 69 -15.14 -8.38 0.07
C GLY A 69 -15.81 -9.29 -0.98
N ARG A 70 -15.39 -9.19 -2.23
CA ARG A 70 -15.87 -10.03 -3.34
C ARG A 70 -15.10 -11.35 -3.50
N MET A 71 -14.02 -11.55 -2.74
CA MET A 71 -13.11 -12.67 -2.89
C MET A 71 -13.33 -13.73 -1.80
N LEU A 72 -13.19 -15.00 -2.17
CA LEU A 72 -13.38 -16.11 -1.23
C LEU A 72 -12.37 -16.10 -0.07
N PHE A 73 -11.11 -15.67 -0.30
CA PHE A 73 -10.10 -15.65 0.74
C PHE A 73 -10.46 -14.74 1.92
N SER A 74 -11.26 -13.69 1.69
CA SER A 74 -11.71 -12.81 2.77
C SER A 74 -12.63 -13.51 3.78
N LYS A 75 -13.20 -14.64 3.40
CA LYS A 75 -14.15 -15.42 4.22
C LYS A 75 -13.48 -16.52 5.06
N VAL A 76 -12.19 -16.76 4.85
CA VAL A 76 -11.44 -17.82 5.53
C VAL A 76 -10.33 -17.25 6.40
N ASN A 77 -9.96 -17.99 7.45
CA ASN A 77 -8.82 -17.66 8.27
C ASN A 77 -7.55 -18.15 7.59
N SER A 78 -6.70 -17.23 7.22
CA SER A 78 -5.42 -17.53 6.58
C SER A 78 -4.42 -16.40 6.88
N TRP A 79 -3.17 -16.60 6.52
CA TRP A 79 -2.18 -15.53 6.63
C TRP A 79 -2.50 -14.32 5.72
N PHE A 80 -3.24 -14.49 4.62
CA PHE A 80 -3.76 -13.39 3.80
C PHE A 80 -4.74 -12.49 4.54
N THR A 81 -5.40 -13.02 5.57
CA THR A 81 -6.31 -12.28 6.43
C THR A 81 -5.68 -11.96 7.80
N GLY A 82 -4.36 -12.16 7.94
CA GLY A 82 -3.62 -11.79 9.14
C GLY A 82 -3.95 -12.61 10.38
N VAL A 83 -4.69 -13.70 10.24
CA VAL A 83 -5.07 -14.54 11.38
C VAL A 83 -3.89 -15.43 11.78
N ASN A 84 -3.40 -15.26 13.00
CA ASN A 84 -2.38 -16.12 13.59
C ASN A 84 -2.81 -16.53 15.00
N ARG A 85 -3.36 -17.74 15.12
CA ARG A 85 -3.84 -18.27 16.39
C ARG A 85 -2.74 -18.56 17.43
N ASN A 86 -1.49 -18.55 17.00
CA ASN A 86 -0.33 -18.76 17.87
C ASN A 86 0.12 -17.46 18.57
N GLN A 87 -0.50 -16.32 18.24
CA GLN A 87 -0.19 -15.03 18.84
C GLN A 87 -1.45 -14.40 19.43
N PRO A 88 -1.44 -14.02 20.72
CA PRO A 88 -2.56 -13.31 21.35
C PRO A 88 -2.89 -12.01 20.57
N GLY A 89 -4.19 -11.74 20.37
CA GLY A 89 -4.66 -10.54 19.66
C GLY A 89 -4.60 -10.61 18.14
N HIS A 90 -4.15 -11.73 17.55
CA HIS A 90 -4.09 -11.95 16.10
C HIS A 90 -5.15 -12.93 15.58
N ASP A 91 -6.29 -12.99 16.23
CA ASP A 91 -7.44 -13.83 15.89
C ASP A 91 -8.45 -13.14 14.96
N GLN A 92 -8.37 -11.81 14.84
CA GLN A 92 -9.26 -11.02 13.97
C GLN A 92 -8.76 -10.99 12.53
N ARG A 93 -9.70 -11.11 11.59
CA ARG A 93 -9.39 -11.01 10.17
C ARG A 93 -9.07 -9.56 9.79
N ARG A 94 -7.94 -9.39 9.10
CA ARG A 94 -7.51 -8.14 8.47
C ARG A 94 -7.06 -8.47 7.06
N VAL A 95 -7.57 -7.77 6.07
CA VAL A 95 -7.13 -7.99 4.69
C VAL A 95 -5.72 -7.43 4.53
N LEU A 96 -4.76 -8.28 4.17
CA LEU A 96 -3.35 -7.88 4.03
C LEU A 96 -2.91 -7.63 2.60
N LEU A 97 -3.76 -7.91 1.62
CA LEU A 97 -3.40 -7.78 0.21
C LEU A 97 -4.49 -7.04 -0.58
N TYR A 98 -4.08 -6.34 -1.63
CA TYR A 98 -5.00 -5.66 -2.53
C TYR A 98 -5.51 -6.60 -3.62
N ALA A 99 -6.81 -6.87 -3.61
CA ALA A 99 -7.47 -7.78 -4.53
C ALA A 99 -7.90 -7.16 -5.87
N GLY A 100 -7.67 -5.86 -6.08
CA GLY A 100 -8.01 -5.16 -7.33
C GLY A 100 -7.09 -5.46 -8.51
N GLY A 101 -5.97 -6.16 -8.26
CA GLY A 101 -4.98 -6.52 -9.27
C GLY A 101 -3.91 -5.46 -9.55
N ALA A 102 -2.81 -5.90 -10.14
CA ALA A 102 -1.65 -5.05 -10.41
C ALA A 102 -1.94 -3.87 -11.36
N PRO A 103 -2.72 -4.01 -12.44
CA PRO A 103 -3.03 -2.87 -13.30
C PRO A 103 -3.75 -1.74 -12.57
N ALA A 104 -4.77 -2.04 -11.76
CA ALA A 104 -5.51 -1.03 -11.01
C ALA A 104 -4.65 -0.39 -9.91
N HIS A 105 -3.81 -1.16 -9.24
CA HIS A 105 -2.84 -0.63 -8.28
C HIS A 105 -1.87 0.35 -8.94
N ARG A 106 -1.29 -0.04 -10.09
CA ARG A 106 -0.39 0.81 -10.86
C ARG A 106 -1.07 2.11 -11.30
N GLN A 107 -2.27 1.99 -11.87
CA GLN A 107 -3.03 3.17 -12.28
C GLN A 107 -3.22 4.14 -11.11
N ARG A 108 -3.58 3.64 -9.93
CA ARG A 108 -3.74 4.48 -8.74
C ARG A 108 -2.44 5.16 -8.32
N CYS A 109 -1.33 4.44 -8.36
CA CYS A 109 0.00 5.00 -8.10
C CYS A 109 0.36 6.12 -9.10
N ASP A 110 0.10 5.90 -10.37
CA ASP A 110 0.39 6.86 -11.45
C ASP A 110 -0.49 8.13 -11.32
N GLU A 111 -1.75 7.99 -10.94
CA GLU A 111 -2.66 9.11 -10.63
C GLU A 111 -2.12 9.95 -9.47
N VAL A 112 -1.75 9.31 -8.36
CA VAL A 112 -1.17 10.00 -7.19
C VAL A 112 0.12 10.75 -7.56
N ALA A 113 0.99 10.15 -8.36
CA ALA A 113 2.22 10.80 -8.80
C ALA A 113 1.95 12.01 -9.70
N ARG A 114 1.04 11.86 -10.67
CA ARG A 114 0.66 12.94 -11.61
C ARG A 114 0.05 14.14 -10.89
N ASP A 115 -0.74 13.89 -9.85
CA ASP A 115 -1.47 14.91 -9.10
C ASP A 115 -0.62 15.55 -7.97
N GLY A 116 0.71 15.30 -7.95
CA GLY A 116 1.63 15.90 -6.99
C GLY A 116 1.63 15.24 -5.61
N TYR A 117 1.37 13.95 -5.57
CA TYR A 117 1.37 13.09 -4.39
C TYR A 117 0.37 13.50 -3.29
N PRO A 118 -0.93 13.71 -3.62
CA PRO A 118 -1.95 13.93 -2.63
C PRO A 118 -1.99 12.74 -1.64
N GLY A 119 -2.28 13.06 -0.37
CA GLY A 119 -2.27 12.06 0.70
C GLY A 119 -0.91 11.88 1.38
N PHE A 120 0.13 12.55 0.90
CA PHE A 120 1.42 12.63 1.57
C PHE A 120 1.62 14.00 2.24
N LEU A 121 2.18 13.98 3.43
CA LEU A 121 2.68 15.16 4.14
C LEU A 121 4.13 15.35 3.70
N LEU A 122 4.35 16.35 2.86
CA LEU A 122 5.64 16.68 2.27
C LEU A 122 6.20 17.93 2.95
N ARG A 123 7.35 17.80 3.63
CA ARG A 123 7.97 18.90 4.42
C ARG A 123 9.47 18.99 4.19
#